data_c8823087a7afc7fbc37567f0671649af
#
_entry.id   c8823087a7afc7fbc37567f0671649af
#
_cell.length_a   1.000
_cell.length_b   1.000
_cell.length_c   1.000
_cell.angle_alpha   90.00
_cell.angle_beta   90.00
_cell.angle_gamma   90.00
#
_symmetry.space_group_name_H-M   'P 1'
#
loop_
_entity.id
_entity.type
_entity.pdbx_description
1 polymer ?
#
loop_
_entity_poly.entity_id
_entity_poly.type
_entity_poly.pdbx_seq_one_letter_code
_entity_poly.pdbx_strand_id
1 'polypeptide(L)'
;MKTHPRSSAGLTRRDFIRASGRAAALLALPTIIPSRLLGADAPSNRIRVGQIGCGRIAQVHDMPGVLNSNLADIVAVCDLDSVRAANGKAFVEKFGRDNGRTAPPISVHHAYREILDRRDIDAVVVSTPDFWHAELAMAAVLAGKDVYLQKPMTMTVEEGIALRQCVAGSRQILQVGSQQRSWTQFRQACEFVRSGRVGRVTAVEIGLPVDPTAPDDPPQPVPANLDYDRWLGPTDEVYYTEQRVHPQKDYSRPGWLRNESYCLGMITGWGAHHFDTAHWGLDCEHSGPGRVEGRAVFPTNRIWNVHGAYHVELAYPNDVRMTVADTFPNGIRFIGDEGWIFVARDTMTTPSDTGKAHGQLKFLDASDPKLLDPAGLSVHLPVSSEHHKNWLECVRSRQAPLAPADIGHRSNSACIVSWISMKLGRPLDWDVKAERFVGDDEANSMLSRPERSPYGIKHLAQA
;
A
#
# COMPACT_ATOMS: atom_id res chain seq x y z
N MET A 1 -60.68 35.74 73.15
CA MET A 1 -59.62 35.80 72.12
C MET A 1 -59.71 34.52 71.32
N LYS A 2 -60.16 34.58 70.06
CA LYS A 2 -60.33 33.42 69.19
C LYS A 2 -59.13 33.39 68.18
N THR A 3 -58.35 32.38 68.26
CA THR A 3 -57.25 32.11 67.30
C THR A 3 -57.76 31.20 66.14
N HIS A 4 -57.67 31.71 64.92
CA HIS A 4 -57.99 30.94 63.69
C HIS A 4 -56.79 30.15 63.28
N PRO A 5 -56.95 28.90 62.83
CA PRO A 5 -55.87 28.10 62.19
C PRO A 5 -55.70 28.50 60.72
N ARG A 6 -54.43 28.65 60.25
CA ARG A 6 -54.09 28.84 58.86
C ARG A 6 -54.26 27.53 58.11
N SER A 7 -55.08 27.49 57.04
CA SER A 7 -55.21 26.38 56.14
C SER A 7 -53.97 26.32 55.21
N SER A 8 -53.29 25.21 55.17
CA SER A 8 -52.25 24.86 54.14
C SER A 8 -52.98 24.64 52.81
N ALA A 9 -52.80 25.57 51.88
CA ALA A 9 -53.25 25.34 50.49
C ALA A 9 -52.38 24.28 49.83
N GLY A 10 -52.89 23.06 49.67
CA GLY A 10 -52.30 22.02 48.94
C GLY A 10 -52.23 22.36 47.44
N LEU A 11 -51.10 22.12 46.81
CA LEU A 11 -50.91 22.23 45.35
C LEU A 11 -51.99 21.45 44.60
N THR A 12 -52.78 22.15 43.76
CA THR A 12 -53.83 21.52 42.99
C THR A 12 -53.22 20.71 41.81
N ARG A 13 -53.92 19.70 41.35
CA ARG A 13 -53.53 18.91 40.16
C ARG A 13 -53.25 19.79 38.94
N ARG A 14 -53.88 20.93 38.86
CA ARG A 14 -53.73 21.95 37.82
C ARG A 14 -52.40 22.71 37.94
N ASP A 15 -51.90 22.96 39.13
CA ASP A 15 -50.64 23.65 39.39
C ASP A 15 -49.47 22.71 39.15
N PHE A 16 -49.63 21.41 39.46
CA PHE A 16 -48.64 20.37 39.13
C PHE A 16 -48.49 20.19 37.61
N ILE A 17 -49.61 20.14 36.86
CA ILE A 17 -49.55 20.04 35.37
C ILE A 17 -48.94 21.29 34.74
N ARG A 18 -49.21 22.48 35.28
CA ARG A 18 -48.60 23.74 34.80
C ARG A 18 -47.09 23.82 35.12
N ALA A 19 -46.66 23.34 36.26
CA ALA A 19 -45.25 23.27 36.64
C ALA A 19 -44.49 22.23 35.81
N SER A 20 -45.08 21.06 35.57
CA SER A 20 -44.55 20.01 34.74
C SER A 20 -44.46 20.40 33.25
N GLY A 21 -45.43 21.14 32.73
CA GLY A 21 -45.42 21.70 31.38
C GLY A 21 -44.34 22.76 31.17
N ARG A 22 -44.05 23.60 32.20
CA ARG A 22 -42.97 24.57 32.14
C ARG A 22 -41.57 23.92 32.25
N ALA A 23 -41.42 22.86 33.04
CA ALA A 23 -40.20 22.08 33.13
C ALA A 23 -39.91 21.30 31.82
N ALA A 24 -40.95 20.73 31.18
CA ALA A 24 -40.81 20.09 29.87
C ALA A 24 -40.45 21.07 28.73
N ALA A 25 -40.96 22.30 28.77
CA ALA A 25 -40.62 23.33 27.79
C ALA A 25 -39.16 23.85 27.91
N LEU A 26 -38.57 23.77 29.11
CA LEU A 26 -37.13 24.10 29.31
C LEU A 26 -36.17 22.99 28.84
N LEU A 27 -36.66 21.73 28.74
CA LEU A 27 -35.89 20.60 28.17
C LEU A 27 -36.00 20.51 26.64
N ALA A 28 -36.90 21.29 26.03
CA ALA A 28 -37.10 21.34 24.59
C ALA A 28 -36.39 22.52 23.88
N LEU A 29 -35.38 23.13 24.53
CA LEU A 29 -34.54 24.06 23.81
C LEU A 29 -33.73 23.26 22.75
N PRO A 30 -33.78 23.65 21.47
CA PRO A 30 -32.97 23.00 20.47
C PRO A 30 -31.52 23.13 20.90
N THR A 31 -30.87 22.02 21.19
CA THR A 31 -29.42 21.98 21.40
C THR A 31 -28.80 22.41 20.08
N ILE A 32 -28.26 23.61 20.01
CA ILE A 32 -27.50 24.06 18.83
C ILE A 32 -26.23 23.23 18.80
N ILE A 33 -26.26 22.11 18.07
CA ILE A 33 -25.09 21.32 17.80
C ILE A 33 -24.27 22.14 16.77
N PRO A 34 -23.01 22.51 17.08
CA PRO A 34 -22.18 23.23 16.12
C PRO A 34 -22.14 22.46 14.79
N SER A 35 -22.34 23.17 13.68
CA SER A 35 -22.38 22.55 12.33
C SER A 35 -21.18 21.68 12.02
N ARG A 36 -20.00 21.97 12.60
CA ARG A 36 -18.78 21.15 12.55
C ARG A 36 -18.93 19.75 13.17
N LEU A 37 -19.96 19.53 14.01
CA LEU A 37 -20.26 18.22 14.61
C LEU A 37 -21.29 17.41 13.82
N LEU A 38 -21.95 18.03 12.83
CA LEU A 38 -23.01 17.42 12.01
C LEU A 38 -22.61 17.24 10.54
N GLY A 39 -21.43 17.76 10.13
CA GLY A 39 -20.93 17.62 8.75
C GLY A 39 -20.21 16.30 8.48
N ALA A 40 -19.94 16.03 7.22
CA ALA A 40 -19.13 14.88 6.79
C ALA A 40 -17.74 14.85 7.47
N ASP A 41 -17.24 16.00 7.88
CA ASP A 41 -15.96 16.19 8.59
C ASP A 41 -16.07 16.19 10.11
N ALA A 42 -17.25 15.84 10.67
CA ALA A 42 -17.41 15.74 12.11
C ALA A 42 -16.42 14.70 12.68
N PRO A 43 -15.78 14.99 13.85
CA PRO A 43 -14.85 14.03 14.47
C PRO A 43 -15.46 12.65 14.70
N SER A 44 -16.79 12.58 14.94
CA SER A 44 -17.54 11.34 15.09
C SER A 44 -17.67 10.51 13.79
N ASN A 45 -17.43 11.12 12.63
CA ASN A 45 -17.57 10.48 11.32
C ASN A 45 -16.23 10.13 10.69
N ARG A 46 -15.11 10.32 11.42
CA ARG A 46 -13.79 9.96 10.93
C ARG A 46 -13.58 8.45 11.00
N ILE A 47 -12.96 7.91 9.94
CA ILE A 47 -12.56 6.51 9.89
C ILE A 47 -11.48 6.29 10.95
N ARG A 48 -11.65 5.28 11.77
CA ARG A 48 -10.70 4.92 12.82
C ARG A 48 -9.71 3.90 12.28
N VAL A 49 -8.45 4.31 12.17
CA VAL A 49 -7.40 3.53 11.50
C VAL A 49 -6.42 2.95 12.50
N GLY A 50 -6.07 1.67 12.33
CA GLY A 50 -4.93 1.02 12.95
C GLY A 50 -3.72 1.02 12.01
N GLN A 51 -2.55 1.50 12.47
CA GLN A 51 -1.31 1.43 11.72
C GLN A 51 -0.54 0.16 12.12
N ILE A 52 -0.29 -0.75 11.17
CA ILE A 52 0.51 -1.97 11.37
C ILE A 52 1.84 -1.81 10.64
N GLY A 53 2.94 -1.82 11.40
CA GLY A 53 4.27 -1.43 10.95
C GLY A 53 4.48 0.08 11.06
N CYS A 54 5.44 0.49 11.90
CA CYS A 54 5.81 1.88 12.15
C CYS A 54 7.21 2.21 11.60
N GLY A 55 7.61 1.49 10.54
CA GLY A 55 8.88 1.64 9.87
C GLY A 55 8.98 2.92 9.03
N ARG A 56 10.01 2.96 8.18
CA ARG A 56 10.33 4.12 7.33
C ARG A 56 9.15 4.57 6.49
N ILE A 57 8.50 3.66 5.74
CA ILE A 57 7.43 4.03 4.82
C ILE A 57 6.20 4.56 5.57
N ALA A 58 5.90 3.99 6.74
CA ALA A 58 4.82 4.48 7.61
C ALA A 58 5.07 5.93 8.04
N GLN A 59 6.31 6.26 8.43
CA GLN A 59 6.68 7.59 8.92
C GLN A 59 6.66 8.66 7.81
N VAL A 60 7.12 8.33 6.60
CA VAL A 60 7.31 9.33 5.53
C VAL A 60 6.13 9.42 4.57
N HIS A 61 5.26 8.40 4.49
CA HIS A 61 4.16 8.36 3.54
C HIS A 61 2.81 8.02 4.16
N ASP A 62 2.69 6.87 4.85
CA ASP A 62 1.37 6.33 5.12
C ASP A 62 0.66 7.09 6.24
N MET A 63 1.33 7.26 7.39
CA MET A 63 0.75 8.06 8.49
C MET A 63 0.49 9.52 8.08
N PRO A 64 1.44 10.24 7.41
CA PRO A 64 1.15 11.56 6.87
C PRO A 64 -0.03 11.59 5.89
N GLY A 65 -0.09 10.63 4.95
CA GLY A 65 -1.17 10.57 3.96
C GLY A 65 -2.55 10.38 4.59
N VAL A 66 -2.66 9.43 5.55
CA VAL A 66 -3.90 9.21 6.31
C VAL A 66 -4.30 10.46 7.09
N LEU A 67 -3.38 11.05 7.83
CA LEU A 67 -3.66 12.20 8.71
C LEU A 67 -3.96 13.48 7.92
N ASN A 68 -3.28 13.73 6.80
CA ASN A 68 -3.51 14.89 5.94
C ASN A 68 -4.85 14.82 5.19
N SER A 69 -5.42 13.62 5.00
CA SER A 69 -6.70 13.44 4.33
C SER A 69 -7.86 14.15 5.02
N ASN A 70 -7.78 14.39 6.32
CA ASN A 70 -8.85 14.87 7.20
C ASN A 70 -10.06 13.93 7.33
N LEU A 71 -9.99 12.72 6.75
CA LEU A 71 -11.07 11.74 6.73
C LEU A 71 -10.94 10.67 7.80
N ALA A 72 -9.76 10.56 8.42
CA ALA A 72 -9.45 9.50 9.36
C ALA A 72 -8.62 9.98 10.55
N ASP A 73 -8.65 9.19 11.61
CA ASP A 73 -7.77 9.32 12.78
C ASP A 73 -7.04 7.98 13.00
N ILE A 74 -5.72 8.03 13.19
CA ILE A 74 -4.97 6.86 13.62
C ILE A 74 -5.15 6.72 15.14
N VAL A 75 -5.78 5.64 15.57
CA VAL A 75 -6.15 5.38 16.96
C VAL A 75 -5.36 4.24 17.62
N ALA A 76 -4.59 3.52 16.84
CA ALA A 76 -3.73 2.44 17.29
C ALA A 76 -2.51 2.32 16.39
N VAL A 77 -1.39 1.94 16.97
CA VAL A 77 -0.15 1.59 16.25
C VAL A 77 0.35 0.24 16.72
N CYS A 78 0.93 -0.55 15.82
CA CYS A 78 1.52 -1.85 16.10
C CYS A 78 2.87 -1.98 15.41
N ASP A 79 3.87 -2.45 16.15
CA ASP A 79 5.16 -2.88 15.60
C ASP A 79 5.78 -3.91 16.54
N LEU A 80 6.54 -4.85 15.97
CA LEU A 80 7.31 -5.85 16.72
C LEU A 80 8.60 -5.27 17.32
N ASP A 81 8.98 -4.06 16.90
CA ASP A 81 9.98 -3.22 17.55
C ASP A 81 9.27 -2.18 18.42
N SER A 82 9.39 -2.31 19.74
CA SER A 82 8.68 -1.46 20.71
C SER A 82 9.09 0.02 20.62
N VAL A 83 10.34 0.31 20.19
CA VAL A 83 10.81 1.69 19.96
C VAL A 83 10.13 2.28 18.72
N ARG A 84 9.98 1.51 17.65
CA ARG A 84 9.26 1.95 16.46
C ARG A 84 7.78 2.15 16.72
N ALA A 85 7.16 1.27 17.51
CA ALA A 85 5.77 1.43 17.93
C ALA A 85 5.58 2.73 18.76
N ALA A 86 6.45 2.98 19.73
CA ALA A 86 6.43 4.22 20.51
C ALA A 86 6.64 5.48 19.64
N ASN A 87 7.56 5.43 18.69
CA ASN A 87 7.80 6.52 17.74
C ASN A 87 6.59 6.74 16.81
N GLY A 88 5.90 5.68 16.40
CA GLY A 88 4.65 5.79 15.63
C GLY A 88 3.57 6.54 16.39
N LYS A 89 3.37 6.21 17.67
CA LYS A 89 2.46 6.95 18.55
C LYS A 89 2.89 8.42 18.68
N ALA A 90 4.16 8.68 18.97
CA ALA A 90 4.69 10.03 19.14
C ALA A 90 4.52 10.87 17.85
N PHE A 91 4.67 10.24 16.67
CA PHE A 91 4.44 10.88 15.38
C PHE A 91 2.99 11.38 15.25
N VAL A 92 2.00 10.52 15.54
CA VAL A 92 0.58 10.88 15.43
C VAL A 92 0.21 11.97 16.43
N GLU A 93 0.68 11.87 17.67
CA GLU A 93 0.46 12.89 18.70
C GLU A 93 1.09 14.23 18.32
N LYS A 94 2.32 14.21 17.78
CA LYS A 94 3.00 15.43 17.29
C LYS A 94 2.23 16.04 16.15
N PHE A 95 1.80 15.25 15.16
CA PHE A 95 1.00 15.73 14.04
C PHE A 95 -0.28 16.44 14.53
N GLY A 96 -0.98 15.86 15.51
CA GLY A 96 -2.15 16.47 16.12
C GLY A 96 -1.84 17.85 16.71
N ARG A 97 -0.80 17.94 17.55
CA ARG A 97 -0.37 19.21 18.16
C ARG A 97 0.00 20.26 17.10
N ASP A 98 0.81 19.89 16.11
CA ASP A 98 1.31 20.82 15.07
C ASP A 98 0.18 21.36 14.19
N ASN A 99 -0.93 20.62 14.06
CA ASN A 99 -2.09 20.98 13.25
C ASN A 99 -3.30 21.46 14.08
N GLY A 100 -3.11 21.75 15.37
CA GLY A 100 -4.19 22.23 16.25
C GLY A 100 -5.34 21.23 16.42
N ARG A 101 -5.07 19.93 16.29
CA ARG A 101 -6.05 18.85 16.45
C ARG A 101 -5.86 18.15 17.77
N THR A 102 -6.94 17.88 18.47
CA THR A 102 -6.92 16.93 19.58
C THR A 102 -6.89 15.52 19.01
N ALA A 103 -5.73 14.87 19.07
CA ALA A 103 -5.65 13.46 18.70
C ALA A 103 -6.44 12.62 19.71
N PRO A 104 -7.20 11.59 19.26
CA PRO A 104 -7.77 10.62 20.17
C PRO A 104 -6.66 9.88 20.93
N PRO A 105 -6.97 9.24 22.08
CA PRO A 105 -6.00 8.37 22.74
C PRO A 105 -5.48 7.28 21.79
N ILE A 106 -4.15 7.18 21.65
CA ILE A 106 -3.50 6.23 20.74
C ILE A 106 -2.96 5.07 21.56
N SER A 107 -3.46 3.86 21.29
CA SER A 107 -2.93 2.64 21.90
C SER A 107 -1.73 2.12 21.13
N VAL A 108 -0.82 1.48 21.86
CA VAL A 108 0.37 0.81 21.29
C VAL A 108 0.19 -0.68 21.47
N HIS A 109 0.38 -1.43 20.40
CA HIS A 109 0.20 -2.88 20.37
C HIS A 109 1.47 -3.56 19.87
N HIS A 110 1.67 -4.78 20.30
CA HIS A 110 2.77 -5.62 19.88
C HIS A 110 2.35 -6.63 18.82
N ALA A 111 1.15 -7.19 18.93
CA ALA A 111 0.61 -8.12 17.97
C ALA A 111 -0.49 -7.46 17.11
N TYR A 112 -0.44 -7.66 15.80
CA TYR A 112 -1.43 -7.10 14.88
C TYR A 112 -2.87 -7.57 15.17
N ARG A 113 -3.03 -8.81 15.68
CA ARG A 113 -4.34 -9.36 16.07
C ARG A 113 -5.04 -8.52 17.12
N GLU A 114 -4.29 -7.91 18.05
CA GLU A 114 -4.87 -7.00 19.04
C GLU A 114 -5.52 -5.76 18.41
N ILE A 115 -5.03 -5.29 17.26
CA ILE A 115 -5.68 -4.24 16.47
C ILE A 115 -6.91 -4.79 15.76
N LEU A 116 -6.82 -5.97 15.15
CA LEU A 116 -7.91 -6.56 14.38
C LEU A 116 -9.11 -6.92 15.26
N ASP A 117 -8.90 -7.32 16.51
CA ASP A 117 -9.95 -7.66 17.49
C ASP A 117 -10.73 -6.42 17.97
N ARG A 118 -10.21 -5.22 17.77
CA ARG A 118 -10.87 -3.98 18.19
C ARG A 118 -12.03 -3.64 17.27
N ARG A 119 -13.24 -3.60 17.87
CA ARG A 119 -14.48 -3.25 17.15
C ARG A 119 -14.60 -1.77 16.77
N ASP A 120 -13.82 -0.91 17.44
CA ASP A 120 -13.79 0.52 17.19
C ASP A 120 -12.75 0.94 16.14
N ILE A 121 -12.06 -0.01 15.49
CA ILE A 121 -11.19 0.22 14.34
C ILE A 121 -11.93 -0.21 13.08
N ASP A 122 -12.05 0.70 12.11
CA ASP A 122 -12.75 0.48 10.85
C ASP A 122 -11.81 -0.08 9.77
N ALA A 123 -10.58 0.40 9.76
CA ALA A 123 -9.62 0.13 8.70
C ALA A 123 -8.19 0.02 9.23
N VAL A 124 -7.32 -0.62 8.48
CA VAL A 124 -5.89 -0.73 8.81
C VAL A 124 -5.00 -0.32 7.65
N VAL A 125 -3.84 0.24 7.98
CA VAL A 125 -2.74 0.45 7.05
C VAL A 125 -1.65 -0.56 7.37
N VAL A 126 -1.23 -1.34 6.37
CA VAL A 126 -0.18 -2.35 6.47
C VAL A 126 1.09 -1.82 5.80
N SER A 127 2.10 -1.49 6.61
CA SER A 127 3.38 -0.90 6.19
C SER A 127 4.56 -1.74 6.71
N THR A 128 4.44 -3.05 6.61
CA THR A 128 5.40 -4.05 7.10
C THR A 128 6.40 -4.43 6.00
N PRO A 129 7.39 -5.30 6.27
CA PRO A 129 8.14 -5.97 5.23
C PRO A 129 7.24 -6.80 4.29
N ASP A 130 7.70 -6.98 3.04
CA ASP A 130 6.91 -7.58 1.96
C ASP A 130 6.37 -8.98 2.30
N PHE A 131 7.17 -9.79 2.97
CA PHE A 131 6.83 -11.18 3.32
C PHE A 131 5.68 -11.30 4.35
N TRP A 132 5.28 -10.22 4.99
CA TRP A 132 4.15 -10.14 5.89
C TRP A 132 2.85 -9.68 5.22
N HIS A 133 2.93 -9.10 4.03
CA HIS A 133 1.80 -8.40 3.40
C HIS A 133 0.56 -9.28 3.23
N ALA A 134 0.74 -10.50 2.69
CA ALA A 134 -0.37 -11.39 2.39
C ALA A 134 -1.13 -11.81 3.66
N GLU A 135 -0.41 -12.28 4.69
CA GLU A 135 -1.03 -12.71 5.95
C GLU A 135 -1.79 -11.56 6.62
N LEU A 136 -1.14 -10.41 6.78
CA LEU A 136 -1.73 -9.27 7.47
C LEU A 136 -2.95 -8.71 6.74
N ALA A 137 -2.88 -8.59 5.42
CA ALA A 137 -3.99 -8.09 4.62
C ALA A 137 -5.18 -9.06 4.63
N MET A 138 -4.95 -10.37 4.47
CA MET A 138 -6.00 -11.37 4.55
C MET A 138 -6.62 -11.44 5.95
N ALA A 139 -5.81 -11.45 7.00
CA ALA A 139 -6.32 -11.43 8.38
C ALA A 139 -7.19 -10.20 8.64
N ALA A 140 -6.79 -9.03 8.15
CA ALA A 140 -7.56 -7.79 8.29
C ALA A 140 -8.90 -7.86 7.54
N VAL A 141 -8.91 -8.34 6.29
CA VAL A 141 -10.14 -8.53 5.51
C VAL A 141 -11.09 -9.50 6.20
N LEU A 142 -10.58 -10.64 6.70
CA LEU A 142 -11.37 -11.64 7.43
C LEU A 142 -11.92 -11.09 8.75
N ALA A 143 -11.18 -10.18 9.41
CA ALA A 143 -11.66 -9.47 10.60
C ALA A 143 -12.63 -8.32 10.28
N GLY A 144 -13.02 -8.13 9.02
CA GLY A 144 -13.96 -7.11 8.58
C GLY A 144 -13.36 -5.70 8.51
N LYS A 145 -12.04 -5.57 8.40
CA LYS A 145 -11.36 -4.27 8.27
C LYS A 145 -11.08 -3.93 6.80
N ASP A 146 -11.28 -2.66 6.44
CA ASP A 146 -10.78 -2.13 5.19
C ASP A 146 -9.26 -1.99 5.26
N VAL A 147 -8.56 -2.12 4.12
CA VAL A 147 -7.10 -2.26 4.09
C VAL A 147 -6.45 -1.30 3.10
N TYR A 148 -5.48 -0.53 3.57
CA TYR A 148 -4.45 0.03 2.70
C TYR A 148 -3.19 -0.83 2.84
N LEU A 149 -2.77 -1.44 1.75
CA LEU A 149 -1.64 -2.36 1.73
C LEU A 149 -0.46 -1.76 0.97
N GLN A 150 0.70 -1.65 1.61
CA GLN A 150 1.90 -1.23 0.90
C GLN A 150 2.27 -2.20 -0.23
N LYS A 151 2.96 -1.67 -1.24
CA LYS A 151 3.50 -2.43 -2.36
C LYS A 151 4.88 -3.03 -2.01
N PRO A 152 5.29 -4.13 -2.64
CA PRO A 152 4.53 -4.99 -3.56
C PRO A 152 3.38 -5.68 -2.83
N MET A 153 2.32 -6.04 -3.56
CA MET A 153 1.12 -6.61 -2.92
C MET A 153 1.42 -7.89 -2.15
N THR A 154 2.21 -8.79 -2.74
CA THR A 154 2.61 -10.07 -2.15
C THR A 154 3.99 -10.50 -2.64
N MET A 155 4.60 -11.48 -2.00
CA MET A 155 5.88 -12.07 -2.44
C MET A 155 5.72 -13.19 -3.46
N THR A 156 4.57 -13.88 -3.48
CA THR A 156 4.32 -14.98 -4.40
C THR A 156 3.01 -14.77 -5.16
N VAL A 157 2.88 -15.44 -6.31
CA VAL A 157 1.63 -15.41 -7.09
C VAL A 157 0.51 -16.10 -6.32
N GLU A 158 0.77 -17.21 -5.63
CA GLU A 158 -0.22 -17.93 -4.82
C GLU A 158 -0.79 -17.04 -3.71
N GLU A 159 0.06 -16.30 -2.99
CA GLU A 159 -0.38 -15.31 -2.00
C GLU A 159 -1.28 -14.24 -2.64
N GLY A 160 -0.92 -13.77 -3.83
CA GLY A 160 -1.69 -12.76 -4.56
C GLY A 160 -3.07 -13.27 -5.01
N ILE A 161 -3.15 -14.50 -5.49
CA ILE A 161 -4.40 -15.17 -5.84
C ILE A 161 -5.29 -15.30 -4.60
N ALA A 162 -4.73 -15.79 -3.48
CA ALA A 162 -5.47 -15.98 -2.24
C ALA A 162 -6.01 -14.64 -1.68
N LEU A 163 -5.17 -13.60 -1.63
CA LEU A 163 -5.58 -12.28 -1.16
C LEU A 163 -6.66 -11.66 -2.07
N ARG A 164 -6.50 -11.74 -3.38
CA ARG A 164 -7.49 -11.25 -4.35
C ARG A 164 -8.84 -11.94 -4.16
N GLN A 165 -8.84 -13.27 -4.00
CA GLN A 165 -10.05 -14.05 -3.77
C GLN A 165 -10.68 -13.71 -2.41
N CYS A 166 -9.89 -13.53 -1.37
CA CYS A 166 -10.35 -13.12 -0.04
C CYS A 166 -11.08 -11.77 -0.10
N VAL A 167 -10.49 -10.78 -0.79
CA VAL A 167 -11.10 -9.46 -0.97
C VAL A 167 -12.39 -9.56 -1.79
N ALA A 168 -12.36 -10.31 -2.92
CA ALA A 168 -13.53 -10.48 -3.78
C ALA A 168 -14.71 -11.18 -3.07
N GLY A 169 -14.42 -12.06 -2.12
CA GLY A 169 -15.43 -12.74 -1.28
C GLY A 169 -15.95 -11.90 -0.11
N SER A 170 -15.47 -10.67 0.05
CA SER A 170 -15.77 -9.79 1.16
C SER A 170 -16.48 -8.51 0.72
N ARG A 171 -16.78 -7.63 1.68
CA ARG A 171 -17.26 -6.26 1.42
C ARG A 171 -16.17 -5.20 1.69
N GLN A 172 -14.98 -5.62 2.07
CA GLN A 172 -13.90 -4.75 2.46
C GLN A 172 -13.27 -4.08 1.24
N ILE A 173 -12.87 -2.83 1.43
CA ILE A 173 -12.12 -2.08 0.45
C ILE A 173 -10.63 -2.32 0.71
N LEU A 174 -9.93 -2.88 -0.28
CA LEU A 174 -8.48 -2.97 -0.25
C LEU A 174 -7.89 -2.11 -1.37
N GLN A 175 -6.96 -1.23 -1.02
CA GLN A 175 -6.14 -0.48 -1.98
C GLN A 175 -4.67 -0.82 -1.80
N VAL A 176 -4.00 -1.15 -2.90
CA VAL A 176 -2.54 -1.33 -2.94
C VAL A 176 -1.85 0.02 -3.08
N GLY A 177 -0.69 0.19 -2.44
CA GLY A 177 0.10 1.42 -2.43
C GLY A 177 0.76 1.79 -3.78
N SER A 178 0.02 1.68 -4.87
CA SER A 178 0.42 2.09 -6.23
C SER A 178 0.27 3.60 -6.41
N GLN A 179 0.99 4.39 -5.59
CA GLN A 179 0.79 5.84 -5.43
C GLN A 179 0.94 6.64 -6.72
N GLN A 180 1.69 6.15 -7.73
CA GLN A 180 1.84 6.81 -9.03
C GLN A 180 0.51 7.04 -9.75
N ARG A 181 -0.53 6.23 -9.47
CA ARG A 181 -1.89 6.44 -9.98
C ARG A 181 -2.55 7.75 -9.51
N SER A 182 -2.04 8.32 -8.41
CA SER A 182 -2.49 9.61 -7.88
C SER A 182 -1.59 10.78 -8.27
N TRP A 183 -0.55 10.57 -9.09
CA TRP A 183 0.34 11.62 -9.57
C TRP A 183 -0.04 12.08 -10.97
N THR A 184 -0.20 13.38 -11.14
CA THR A 184 -0.73 13.97 -12.36
C THR A 184 0.03 13.56 -13.63
N GLN A 185 1.38 13.56 -13.60
CA GLN A 185 2.17 13.23 -14.79
C GLN A 185 2.00 11.76 -15.23
N PHE A 186 1.85 10.81 -14.28
CA PHE A 186 1.63 9.41 -14.64
C PHE A 186 0.24 9.19 -15.24
N ARG A 187 -0.79 9.82 -14.66
CA ARG A 187 -2.14 9.79 -15.22
C ARG A 187 -2.16 10.41 -16.62
N GLN A 188 -1.57 11.59 -16.80
CA GLN A 188 -1.50 12.25 -18.10
C GLN A 188 -0.76 11.42 -19.15
N ALA A 189 0.40 10.82 -18.79
CA ALA A 189 1.11 9.93 -19.71
C ALA A 189 0.22 8.78 -20.18
N CYS A 190 -0.51 8.13 -19.26
CA CYS A 190 -1.44 7.05 -19.60
C CYS A 190 -2.62 7.56 -20.46
N GLU A 191 -3.17 8.75 -20.18
CA GLU A 191 -4.23 9.36 -20.98
C GLU A 191 -3.76 9.68 -22.40
N PHE A 192 -2.56 10.23 -22.58
CA PHE A 192 -1.97 10.49 -23.88
C PHE A 192 -1.77 9.20 -24.68
N VAL A 193 -1.18 8.18 -24.07
CA VAL A 193 -0.93 6.87 -24.71
C VAL A 193 -2.26 6.23 -25.12
N ARG A 194 -3.24 6.14 -24.20
CA ARG A 194 -4.55 5.52 -24.45
C ARG A 194 -5.41 6.32 -25.43
N SER A 195 -5.15 7.62 -25.54
CA SER A 195 -5.79 8.48 -26.57
C SER A 195 -5.09 8.41 -27.95
N GLY A 196 -4.10 7.52 -28.12
CA GLY A 196 -3.44 7.27 -29.40
C GLY A 196 -2.38 8.30 -29.79
N ARG A 197 -1.87 9.12 -28.86
CA ARG A 197 -0.89 10.18 -29.18
C ARG A 197 0.43 9.65 -29.75
N VAL A 198 0.82 8.43 -29.39
CA VAL A 198 2.02 7.78 -29.92
C VAL A 198 1.72 6.83 -31.10
N GLY A 199 0.48 6.85 -31.60
CA GLY A 199 0.00 5.85 -32.56
C GLY A 199 -0.19 4.47 -31.88
N ARG A 200 0.03 3.38 -32.61
CA ARG A 200 0.00 2.03 -32.06
C ARG A 200 1.23 1.78 -31.20
N VAL A 201 1.04 1.51 -29.92
CA VAL A 201 2.16 1.14 -29.04
C VAL A 201 2.76 -0.20 -29.48
N THR A 202 4.06 -0.22 -29.69
CA THR A 202 4.84 -1.42 -30.10
C THR A 202 5.80 -1.88 -29.01
N ALA A 203 6.29 -0.95 -28.17
CA ALA A 203 7.20 -1.28 -27.09
C ALA A 203 6.98 -0.41 -25.84
N VAL A 204 7.39 -0.94 -24.70
CA VAL A 204 7.52 -0.22 -23.44
C VAL A 204 8.90 -0.49 -22.86
N GLU A 205 9.59 0.55 -22.43
CA GLU A 205 10.86 0.45 -21.69
C GLU A 205 10.63 0.89 -20.24
N ILE A 206 11.10 0.06 -19.30
CA ILE A 206 11.06 0.36 -17.87
C ILE A 206 12.47 0.35 -17.32
N GLY A 207 12.88 1.47 -16.74
CA GLY A 207 14.12 1.57 -15.98
C GLY A 207 13.85 1.41 -14.49
N LEU A 208 14.63 0.55 -13.82
CA LEU A 208 14.56 0.40 -12.36
C LEU A 208 15.98 0.49 -11.78
N PRO A 209 16.14 0.97 -10.54
CA PRO A 209 17.44 0.98 -9.88
C PRO A 209 17.90 -0.44 -9.50
N VAL A 210 19.16 -0.54 -9.08
CA VAL A 210 19.79 -1.77 -8.59
C VAL A 210 20.14 -1.59 -7.12
N ASP A 211 19.91 -2.62 -6.31
CA ASP A 211 20.36 -2.63 -4.92
C ASP A 211 21.87 -2.97 -4.82
N PRO A 212 22.57 -2.36 -3.85
CA PRO A 212 23.94 -2.75 -3.55
C PRO A 212 23.98 -4.12 -2.87
N THR A 213 25.12 -4.79 -2.97
CA THR A 213 25.43 -5.98 -2.20
C THR A 213 26.19 -5.63 -0.92
N ALA A 214 26.11 -6.49 0.09
CA ALA A 214 26.95 -6.41 1.28
C ALA A 214 27.56 -7.78 1.59
N PRO A 215 28.78 -7.84 2.18
CA PRO A 215 29.33 -9.08 2.69
C PRO A 215 28.43 -9.66 3.79
N ASP A 216 28.66 -10.92 4.13
CA ASP A 216 28.04 -11.51 5.29
C ASP A 216 28.40 -10.72 6.55
N ASP A 217 27.41 -10.62 7.43
CA ASP A 217 27.53 -9.96 8.72
C ASP A 217 27.39 -11.03 9.80
N PRO A 218 28.31 -11.11 10.80
CA PRO A 218 28.25 -12.14 11.83
C PRO A 218 26.98 -12.02 12.68
N PRO A 219 26.58 -13.12 13.36
CA PRO A 219 25.47 -13.07 14.31
C PRO A 219 25.66 -11.97 15.35
N GLN A 220 24.61 -11.22 15.60
CA GLN A 220 24.56 -10.16 16.60
C GLN A 220 23.50 -10.50 17.66
N PRO A 221 23.61 -9.98 18.89
CA PRO A 221 22.55 -10.07 19.87
C PRO A 221 21.27 -9.41 19.35
N VAL A 222 20.14 -10.07 19.54
CA VAL A 222 18.83 -9.46 19.23
C VAL A 222 18.62 -8.26 20.15
N PRO A 223 18.28 -7.07 19.62
CA PRO A 223 17.95 -5.91 20.46
C PRO A 223 16.76 -6.22 21.39
N ALA A 224 16.82 -5.76 22.63
CA ALA A 224 15.77 -6.03 23.62
C ALA A 224 14.39 -5.45 23.26
N ASN A 225 14.35 -4.48 22.34
CA ASN A 225 13.13 -3.86 21.84
C ASN A 225 12.50 -4.60 20.65
N LEU A 226 13.17 -5.62 20.07
CA LEU A 226 12.70 -6.33 18.88
C LEU A 226 12.28 -7.76 19.21
N ASP A 227 11.04 -8.11 18.94
CA ASP A 227 10.59 -9.52 18.91
C ASP A 227 11.01 -10.15 17.57
N TYR A 228 12.26 -10.64 17.54
CA TYR A 228 12.87 -11.11 16.30
C TYR A 228 12.25 -12.41 15.79
N ASP A 229 11.81 -13.31 16.66
CA ASP A 229 11.16 -14.55 16.24
C ASP A 229 9.86 -14.26 15.49
N ARG A 230 9.01 -13.40 16.05
CA ARG A 230 7.80 -12.96 15.34
C ARG A 230 8.12 -12.12 14.12
N TRP A 231 9.19 -11.31 14.17
CA TRP A 231 9.59 -10.51 13.00
C TRP A 231 9.92 -11.40 11.80
N LEU A 232 10.58 -12.55 11.99
CA LEU A 232 10.83 -13.54 10.96
C LEU A 232 9.53 -14.13 10.38
N GLY A 233 8.47 -14.23 11.18
CA GLY A 233 7.14 -14.63 10.72
C GLY A 233 7.13 -15.91 9.89
N PRO A 234 6.58 -15.89 8.67
CA PRO A 234 6.50 -17.06 7.80
C PRO A 234 7.84 -17.49 7.16
N THR A 235 8.94 -16.76 7.39
CA THR A 235 10.26 -17.11 6.84
C THR A 235 11.03 -18.05 7.75
N ASP A 236 12.11 -18.63 7.22
CA ASP A 236 12.96 -19.54 7.99
C ASP A 236 13.63 -18.83 9.18
N GLU A 237 13.86 -19.59 10.23
CA GLU A 237 14.63 -19.13 11.39
C GLU A 237 16.10 -18.95 11.00
N VAL A 238 16.62 -17.74 11.27
CA VAL A 238 18.00 -17.37 10.96
C VAL A 238 18.50 -16.41 12.02
N TYR A 239 19.83 -16.38 12.27
CA TYR A 239 20.43 -15.47 13.23
C TYR A 239 20.17 -13.99 12.90
N TYR A 240 20.10 -13.18 13.95
CA TYR A 240 19.92 -11.73 13.84
C TYR A 240 21.22 -11.03 13.42
N THR A 241 21.07 -10.05 12.55
CA THR A 241 22.00 -8.93 12.33
C THR A 241 21.19 -7.70 11.93
N GLU A 242 21.67 -6.51 12.30
CA GLU A 242 20.99 -5.26 11.95
C GLU A 242 20.83 -5.10 10.43
N GLN A 243 21.81 -5.56 9.65
CA GLN A 243 21.78 -5.51 8.19
C GLN A 243 20.73 -6.44 7.56
N ARG A 244 20.24 -7.44 8.28
CA ARG A 244 19.16 -8.31 7.83
C ARG A 244 17.78 -7.69 8.08
N VAL A 245 17.64 -6.87 9.09
CA VAL A 245 16.36 -6.34 9.56
C VAL A 245 16.24 -4.86 9.19
N HIS A 246 16.48 -3.97 10.11
CA HIS A 246 16.39 -2.53 9.93
C HIS A 246 17.35 -1.80 10.88
N PRO A 247 17.82 -0.61 10.54
CA PRO A 247 18.66 0.18 11.41
C PRO A 247 17.96 0.48 12.73
N GLN A 248 18.70 0.30 13.84
CA GLN A 248 18.14 0.56 15.17
C GLN A 248 18.18 2.04 15.56
N LYS A 249 19.07 2.83 14.94
CA LYS A 249 19.29 4.22 15.30
C LYS A 249 18.48 5.24 14.49
N ASP A 250 17.99 4.83 13.31
CA ASP A 250 17.34 5.74 12.38
C ASP A 250 16.30 5.04 11.49
N TYR A 251 15.75 5.78 10.53
CA TYR A 251 14.79 5.30 9.53
C TYR A 251 15.40 5.25 8.12
N SER A 252 16.71 5.04 7.99
CA SER A 252 17.35 4.82 6.70
C SER A 252 16.83 3.53 6.04
N ARG A 253 17.22 3.29 4.78
CA ARG A 253 16.73 2.15 4.00
C ARG A 253 17.09 0.83 4.71
N PRO A 254 16.10 0.01 5.10
CA PRO A 254 16.33 -1.20 5.87
C PRO A 254 16.99 -2.29 5.02
N GLY A 255 17.78 -3.13 5.68
CA GLY A 255 18.50 -4.21 5.03
C GLY A 255 17.61 -5.30 4.48
N TRP A 256 16.45 -5.56 5.10
CA TRP A 256 15.50 -6.57 4.65
C TRP A 256 15.05 -6.35 3.19
N LEU A 257 15.02 -5.10 2.70
CA LEU A 257 14.72 -4.76 1.30
C LEU A 257 15.77 -5.26 0.29
N ARG A 258 16.84 -5.88 0.76
CA ARG A 258 17.95 -6.38 -0.05
C ARG A 258 18.21 -7.88 0.18
N ASN A 259 17.31 -8.56 0.90
CA ASN A 259 17.42 -9.99 1.21
C ASN A 259 16.23 -10.76 0.63
N GLU A 260 16.51 -11.77 -0.21
CA GLU A 260 15.51 -12.55 -0.94
C GLU A 260 14.54 -13.33 -0.05
N SER A 261 14.91 -13.63 1.20
CA SER A 261 13.96 -14.22 2.15
C SER A 261 12.81 -13.28 2.51
N TYR A 262 12.99 -11.97 2.30
CA TYR A 262 12.08 -10.93 2.78
C TYR A 262 11.48 -10.07 1.67
N CYS A 263 12.11 -10.01 0.50
CA CYS A 263 11.64 -9.29 -0.69
C CYS A 263 12.29 -9.86 -1.95
N LEU A 264 11.79 -9.50 -3.13
CA LEU A 264 12.35 -9.95 -4.41
C LEU A 264 13.25 -8.89 -5.09
N GLY A 265 13.67 -7.86 -4.33
CA GLY A 265 14.51 -6.78 -4.84
C GLY A 265 13.76 -5.73 -5.64
N MET A 266 14.49 -5.00 -6.47
CA MET A 266 13.95 -3.85 -7.20
C MET A 266 12.92 -4.22 -8.26
N ILE A 267 12.93 -5.43 -8.78
CA ILE A 267 11.93 -5.90 -9.75
C ILE A 267 10.50 -5.87 -9.19
N THR A 268 10.34 -6.08 -7.87
CA THR A 268 9.07 -5.91 -7.16
C THR A 268 9.01 -4.58 -6.40
N GLY A 269 10.10 -4.16 -5.79
CA GLY A 269 10.15 -2.95 -4.97
C GLY A 269 9.81 -1.67 -5.74
N TRP A 270 10.47 -1.42 -6.85
CA TRP A 270 10.16 -0.34 -7.80
C TRP A 270 9.27 -0.82 -8.94
N GLY A 271 9.46 -2.07 -9.38
CA GLY A 271 8.67 -2.67 -10.44
C GLY A 271 7.18 -2.60 -10.19
N ALA A 272 6.72 -2.84 -8.95
CA ALA A 272 5.31 -2.72 -8.57
C ALA A 272 4.68 -1.36 -8.93
N HIS A 273 5.46 -0.28 -9.00
CA HIS A 273 4.98 1.01 -9.46
C HIS A 273 5.00 1.14 -10.99
N HIS A 274 6.09 0.70 -11.62
CA HIS A 274 6.30 0.95 -13.04
C HIS A 274 5.55 -0.04 -13.93
N PHE A 275 5.48 -1.31 -13.54
CA PHE A 275 4.61 -2.28 -14.22
C PHE A 275 3.12 -1.89 -14.10
N ASP A 276 2.71 -1.41 -12.93
CA ASP A 276 1.34 -0.93 -12.72
C ASP A 276 1.01 0.25 -13.65
N THR A 277 1.91 1.23 -13.76
CA THR A 277 1.75 2.36 -14.69
C THR A 277 1.77 1.90 -16.14
N ALA A 278 2.66 0.95 -16.50
CA ALA A 278 2.72 0.41 -17.85
C ALA A 278 1.41 -0.31 -18.23
N HIS A 279 0.88 -1.16 -17.34
CA HIS A 279 -0.41 -1.81 -17.55
C HIS A 279 -1.56 -0.78 -17.68
N TRP A 280 -1.53 0.27 -16.88
CA TRP A 280 -2.52 1.34 -16.94
C TRP A 280 -2.46 2.10 -18.27
N GLY A 281 -1.26 2.43 -18.76
CA GLY A 281 -1.07 3.07 -20.07
C GLY A 281 -1.41 2.18 -21.27
N LEU A 282 -1.18 0.87 -21.15
CA LEU A 282 -1.50 -0.12 -22.20
C LEU A 282 -2.96 -0.59 -22.17
N ASP A 283 -3.79 -0.16 -21.20
CA ASP A 283 -5.15 -0.67 -21.00
C ASP A 283 -5.20 -2.19 -20.80
N CYS A 284 -4.22 -2.74 -20.09
CA CYS A 284 -4.10 -4.19 -19.85
C CYS A 284 -4.06 -4.57 -18.36
N GLU A 285 -4.70 -3.77 -17.52
CA GLU A 285 -4.70 -3.90 -16.06
C GLU A 285 -5.26 -5.24 -15.54
N HIS A 286 -6.07 -5.91 -16.35
CA HIS A 286 -6.63 -7.24 -16.06
C HIS A 286 -5.95 -8.37 -16.83
N SER A 287 -4.80 -8.09 -17.44
CA SER A 287 -4.03 -9.01 -18.26
C SER A 287 -2.57 -9.10 -17.75
N GLY A 288 -1.67 -9.60 -18.59
CA GLY A 288 -0.25 -9.72 -18.31
C GLY A 288 0.52 -10.25 -19.51
N PRO A 289 1.84 -10.48 -19.37
CA PRO A 289 2.65 -11.05 -20.43
C PRO A 289 2.29 -12.51 -20.68
N GLY A 290 2.36 -12.96 -21.93
CA GLY A 290 2.26 -14.39 -22.29
C GLY A 290 3.60 -15.12 -22.29
N ARG A 291 4.72 -14.37 -22.31
CA ARG A 291 6.09 -14.91 -22.27
C ARG A 291 7.00 -13.94 -21.55
N VAL A 292 7.94 -14.45 -20.79
CA VAL A 292 8.98 -13.70 -20.10
C VAL A 292 10.34 -14.35 -20.29
N GLU A 293 11.36 -13.53 -20.55
CA GLU A 293 12.77 -13.95 -20.57
C GLU A 293 13.59 -12.97 -19.74
N GLY A 294 14.13 -13.43 -18.62
CA GLY A 294 14.90 -12.63 -17.68
C GLY A 294 16.29 -13.17 -17.45
N ARG A 295 17.25 -12.25 -17.28
CA ARG A 295 18.62 -12.55 -16.84
C ARG A 295 19.02 -11.55 -15.78
N ALA A 296 19.68 -12.02 -14.74
CA ALA A 296 20.18 -11.17 -13.67
C ALA A 296 21.43 -11.75 -13.00
N VAL A 297 22.18 -10.88 -12.35
CA VAL A 297 23.29 -11.29 -11.48
C VAL A 297 22.76 -11.41 -10.07
N PHE A 298 22.79 -12.60 -9.48
CA PHE A 298 22.45 -12.82 -8.08
C PHE A 298 23.73 -12.99 -7.25
N PRO A 299 23.95 -12.14 -6.24
CA PRO A 299 25.10 -12.30 -5.35
C PRO A 299 25.04 -13.62 -4.59
N THR A 300 26.15 -14.33 -4.51
CA THR A 300 26.30 -15.54 -3.71
C THR A 300 27.07 -15.24 -2.43
N ASN A 301 26.73 -15.94 -1.32
CA ASN A 301 27.37 -15.77 -0.02
C ASN A 301 27.37 -14.32 0.46
N ARG A 302 26.20 -13.68 0.38
CA ARG A 302 25.96 -12.29 0.80
C ARG A 302 24.67 -12.20 1.57
N ILE A 303 24.64 -11.34 2.59
CA ILE A 303 23.42 -11.08 3.35
C ILE A 303 22.42 -10.26 2.52
N TRP A 304 22.91 -9.38 1.66
CA TRP A 304 22.13 -8.68 0.66
C TRP A 304 22.31 -9.39 -0.69
N ASN A 305 21.33 -10.24 -1.01
CA ASN A 305 21.43 -11.23 -2.09
C ASN A 305 20.32 -11.12 -3.13
N VAL A 306 19.49 -10.05 -3.08
CA VAL A 306 18.58 -9.76 -4.19
C VAL A 306 19.37 -9.49 -5.48
N HIS A 307 18.68 -9.54 -6.62
CA HIS A 307 19.32 -9.35 -7.92
C HIS A 307 20.07 -8.01 -8.01
N GLY A 308 21.24 -8.06 -8.64
CA GLY A 308 22.01 -6.92 -9.11
C GLY A 308 21.56 -6.48 -10.51
N ALA A 309 22.54 -6.29 -11.43
CA ALA A 309 22.27 -5.95 -12.82
C ALA A 309 21.35 -6.98 -13.50
N TYR A 310 20.41 -6.52 -14.29
CA TYR A 310 19.37 -7.36 -14.87
C TYR A 310 18.83 -6.83 -16.20
N HIS A 311 18.25 -7.74 -16.97
CA HIS A 311 17.50 -7.44 -18.20
C HIS A 311 16.35 -8.43 -18.31
N VAL A 312 15.13 -7.95 -18.53
CA VAL A 312 13.93 -8.77 -18.69
C VAL A 312 13.16 -8.31 -19.93
N GLU A 313 12.78 -9.25 -20.77
CA GLU A 313 11.87 -9.04 -21.90
C GLU A 313 10.55 -9.75 -21.63
N LEU A 314 9.44 -9.06 -21.87
CA LEU A 314 8.09 -9.59 -21.72
C LEU A 314 7.34 -9.37 -23.05
N ALA A 315 6.66 -10.41 -23.52
CA ALA A 315 5.78 -10.32 -24.68
C ALA A 315 4.32 -10.32 -24.23
N TYR A 316 3.58 -9.28 -24.64
CA TYR A 316 2.16 -9.14 -24.36
C TYR A 316 1.31 -9.61 -25.54
N PRO A 317 0.05 -10.06 -25.34
CA PRO A 317 -0.79 -10.65 -26.40
C PRO A 317 -1.11 -9.74 -27.58
N ASN A 318 -0.95 -8.42 -27.44
CA ASN A 318 -1.21 -7.41 -28.47
C ASN A 318 0.08 -7.00 -29.23
N ASP A 319 1.07 -7.88 -29.31
CA ASP A 319 2.38 -7.67 -29.95
C ASP A 319 3.21 -6.54 -29.29
N VAL A 320 2.87 -6.09 -28.11
CA VAL A 320 3.70 -5.16 -27.35
C VAL A 320 4.83 -5.89 -26.66
N ARG A 321 6.06 -5.44 -26.91
CA ARG A 321 7.25 -5.88 -26.18
C ARG A 321 7.54 -4.92 -25.04
N MET A 322 7.64 -5.43 -23.82
CA MET A 322 8.09 -4.65 -22.66
C MET A 322 9.51 -5.10 -22.28
N THR A 323 10.43 -4.15 -22.19
CA THR A 323 11.81 -4.39 -21.72
C THR A 323 12.03 -3.67 -20.39
N VAL A 324 12.53 -4.42 -19.41
CA VAL A 324 12.81 -3.89 -18.06
C VAL A 324 14.29 -4.08 -17.77
N ALA A 325 15.02 -2.98 -17.54
CA ALA A 325 16.46 -3.07 -17.36
C ALA A 325 17.02 -1.96 -16.46
N ASP A 326 18.11 -2.25 -15.76
CA ASP A 326 18.87 -1.27 -14.96
C ASP A 326 19.65 -0.26 -15.81
N THR A 327 19.74 -0.49 -17.12
CA THR A 327 20.43 0.38 -18.08
C THR A 327 19.57 1.55 -18.55
N PHE A 328 18.26 1.49 -18.40
CA PHE A 328 17.34 2.58 -18.75
C PHE A 328 17.24 3.63 -17.62
N PRO A 329 16.87 4.87 -17.95
CA PRO A 329 16.49 5.86 -16.95
C PRO A 329 15.33 5.34 -16.07
N ASN A 330 15.38 5.61 -14.77
CA ASN A 330 14.31 5.21 -13.85
C ASN A 330 13.00 5.91 -14.25
N GLY A 331 12.06 5.15 -14.81
CA GLY A 331 10.81 5.63 -15.38
C GLY A 331 10.24 4.63 -16.39
N ILE A 332 9.24 5.08 -17.12
CA ILE A 332 8.53 4.29 -18.13
C ILE A 332 8.52 5.08 -19.43
N ARG A 333 8.90 4.44 -20.54
CA ARG A 333 8.76 4.99 -21.89
C ARG A 333 7.82 4.13 -22.70
N PHE A 334 6.75 4.72 -23.19
CA PHE A 334 5.83 4.11 -24.16
C PHE A 334 6.27 4.50 -25.57
N ILE A 335 6.45 3.53 -26.44
CA ILE A 335 6.97 3.71 -27.81
C ILE A 335 5.94 3.18 -28.77
N GLY A 336 5.51 4.03 -29.69
CA GLY A 336 4.60 3.70 -30.77
C GLY A 336 5.14 4.11 -32.14
N ASP A 337 4.36 3.89 -33.19
CA ASP A 337 4.75 4.19 -34.57
C ASP A 337 4.75 5.68 -34.91
N GLU A 338 4.16 6.54 -34.07
CA GLU A 338 4.16 8.01 -34.22
C GLU A 338 5.10 8.73 -33.24
N GLY A 339 5.76 8.02 -32.33
CA GLY A 339 6.71 8.59 -31.39
C GLY A 339 6.73 7.90 -30.03
N TRP A 340 7.25 8.60 -29.03
CA TRP A 340 7.33 8.06 -27.66
C TRP A 340 6.92 9.09 -26.61
N ILE A 341 6.42 8.60 -25.47
CA ILE A 341 6.17 9.36 -24.25
C ILE A 341 6.91 8.70 -23.10
N PHE A 342 7.66 9.50 -22.33
CA PHE A 342 8.38 9.10 -21.12
C PHE A 342 7.73 9.71 -19.90
N VAL A 343 7.66 8.93 -18.79
CA VAL A 343 7.19 9.43 -17.49
C VAL A 343 8.03 8.88 -16.35
N ALA A 344 8.34 9.74 -15.38
CA ALA A 344 9.07 9.41 -14.17
C ALA A 344 8.58 10.26 -12.99
N ARG A 345 9.13 10.00 -11.81
CA ARG A 345 8.94 10.89 -10.67
C ARG A 345 9.73 12.18 -10.89
N ASP A 346 9.14 13.33 -10.54
CA ASP A 346 9.75 14.66 -10.68
C ASP A 346 10.91 14.92 -9.71
N THR A 347 10.89 14.20 -8.57
CA THR A 347 11.94 14.29 -7.55
C THR A 347 12.44 12.91 -7.17
N MET A 348 13.74 12.76 -7.06
CA MET A 348 14.40 11.58 -6.51
C MET A 348 14.33 11.65 -4.98
N THR A 349 13.19 11.24 -4.41
CA THR A 349 12.87 11.48 -3.01
C THR A 349 13.45 10.47 -2.02
N THR A 350 14.08 9.40 -2.50
CA THR A 350 14.60 8.35 -1.63
C THR A 350 16.00 7.89 -2.02
N PRO A 351 16.83 7.42 -1.07
CA PRO A 351 18.13 6.81 -1.37
C PRO A 351 18.07 5.60 -2.31
N SER A 352 16.88 5.02 -2.50
CA SER A 352 16.63 3.96 -3.48
C SER A 352 16.40 4.48 -4.90
N ASP A 353 16.34 5.79 -5.09
CA ASP A 353 16.31 6.42 -6.42
C ASP A 353 17.72 6.51 -7.02
N THR A 354 18.57 5.49 -6.80
CA THR A 354 19.92 5.39 -7.34
C THR A 354 19.95 4.91 -8.81
N GLY A 355 18.79 4.80 -9.44
CA GLY A 355 18.70 4.52 -10.87
C GLY A 355 19.43 5.56 -11.71
N LYS A 356 19.71 5.22 -12.97
CA LYS A 356 20.33 6.17 -13.90
C LYS A 356 19.50 7.43 -13.97
N ALA A 357 20.16 8.55 -13.82
CA ALA A 357 19.55 9.87 -14.00
C ALA A 357 18.85 9.93 -15.36
N HIS A 358 17.75 10.66 -15.41
CA HIS A 358 16.93 10.80 -16.63
C HIS A 358 17.71 11.47 -17.80
N GLY A 359 18.97 11.86 -17.59
CA GLY A 359 19.75 12.63 -18.55
C GLY A 359 19.11 14.01 -18.77
N GLN A 360 18.78 14.31 -20.03
CA GLN A 360 18.06 15.54 -20.38
C GLN A 360 16.52 15.36 -20.40
N LEU A 361 15.98 14.15 -20.12
CA LEU A 361 14.56 13.88 -20.10
C LEU A 361 13.90 14.60 -18.92
N LYS A 362 12.72 15.19 -19.18
CA LYS A 362 11.85 15.72 -18.13
C LYS A 362 11.08 14.55 -17.49
N PHE A 363 10.49 14.79 -16.32
CA PHE A 363 9.64 13.78 -15.65
C PHE A 363 8.35 13.41 -16.43
N LEU A 364 7.94 14.25 -17.36
CA LEU A 364 6.98 13.96 -18.43
C LEU A 364 7.56 14.55 -19.71
N ASP A 365 7.90 13.71 -20.68
CA ASP A 365 8.59 14.08 -21.91
C ASP A 365 8.11 13.26 -23.10
N ALA A 366 8.38 13.72 -24.31
CA ALA A 366 7.99 13.05 -25.53
C ALA A 366 8.98 13.33 -26.68
N SER A 367 8.95 12.48 -27.70
CA SER A 367 9.73 12.67 -28.93
C SER A 367 9.36 13.96 -29.69
N ASP A 368 8.08 14.36 -29.62
CA ASP A 368 7.56 15.65 -30.08
C ASP A 368 6.68 16.23 -28.96
N PRO A 369 6.90 17.48 -28.51
CA PRO A 369 6.07 18.13 -27.50
C PRO A 369 4.56 18.16 -27.83
N LYS A 370 4.19 18.07 -29.11
CA LYS A 370 2.78 18.01 -29.53
C LYS A 370 2.05 16.75 -29.04
N LEU A 371 2.79 15.66 -28.77
CA LEU A 371 2.22 14.42 -28.21
C LEU A 371 1.67 14.62 -26.78
N LEU A 372 2.12 15.67 -26.11
CA LEU A 372 1.70 16.05 -24.74
C LEU A 372 0.60 17.14 -24.74
N ASP A 373 -0.01 17.46 -25.89
CA ASP A 373 -1.13 18.40 -25.94
C ASP A 373 -2.39 17.77 -25.31
N PRO A 374 -2.95 18.35 -24.24
CA PRO A 374 -4.15 17.81 -23.59
C PRO A 374 -5.44 18.05 -24.39
N ALA A 375 -5.39 18.84 -25.46
CA ALA A 375 -6.58 19.13 -26.28
C ALA A 375 -7.04 17.87 -27.04
N GLY A 376 -8.33 17.57 -27.00
CA GLY A 376 -8.95 16.49 -27.78
C GLY A 376 -8.57 15.07 -27.35
N LEU A 377 -8.22 14.87 -26.09
CA LEU A 377 -8.04 13.51 -25.56
C LEU A 377 -9.37 12.76 -25.57
N SER A 378 -9.34 11.51 -26.04
CA SER A 378 -10.50 10.60 -26.04
C SER A 378 -10.64 9.78 -24.75
N VAL A 379 -9.56 9.66 -23.98
CA VAL A 379 -9.53 8.91 -22.72
C VAL A 379 -9.22 9.85 -21.56
N HIS A 380 -10.05 9.79 -20.53
CA HIS A 380 -9.88 10.49 -19.26
C HIS A 380 -9.90 9.49 -18.14
N LEU A 381 -8.79 9.39 -17.42
CA LEU A 381 -8.62 8.46 -16.31
C LEU A 381 -9.05 9.11 -14.99
N PRO A 382 -9.41 8.32 -13.95
CA PRO A 382 -9.82 8.87 -12.66
C PRO A 382 -8.75 9.79 -12.06
N VAL A 383 -9.17 10.96 -11.60
CA VAL A 383 -8.30 11.95 -10.97
C VAL A 383 -8.27 11.72 -9.47
N SER A 384 -7.08 11.63 -8.91
CA SER A 384 -6.85 11.60 -7.47
C SER A 384 -5.70 12.55 -7.14
N SER A 385 -5.89 13.39 -6.13
CA SER A 385 -4.86 14.31 -5.66
C SER A 385 -3.93 13.68 -4.61
N GLU A 386 -4.38 12.59 -3.95
CA GLU A 386 -3.64 11.90 -2.91
C GLU A 386 -4.19 10.48 -2.75
N HIS A 387 -3.28 9.51 -2.68
CA HIS A 387 -3.62 8.09 -2.78
C HIS A 387 -4.33 7.54 -1.55
N HIS A 388 -3.90 7.91 -0.33
CA HIS A 388 -4.56 7.52 0.91
C HIS A 388 -5.93 8.16 1.05
N LYS A 389 -6.09 9.41 0.57
CA LYS A 389 -7.38 10.08 0.56
C LYS A 389 -8.36 9.36 -0.36
N ASN A 390 -7.93 8.95 -1.55
CA ASN A 390 -8.76 8.15 -2.45
C ASN A 390 -9.23 6.85 -1.77
N TRP A 391 -8.32 6.12 -1.12
CA TRP A 391 -8.69 4.93 -0.35
C TRP A 391 -9.78 5.23 0.69
N LEU A 392 -9.59 6.25 1.53
CA LEU A 392 -10.52 6.62 2.59
C LEU A 392 -11.88 7.09 2.04
N GLU A 393 -11.90 7.78 0.90
CA GLU A 393 -13.13 8.13 0.19
C GLU A 393 -13.85 6.86 -0.31
N CYS A 394 -13.10 5.87 -0.81
CA CYS A 394 -13.65 4.58 -1.22
C CYS A 394 -14.14 3.74 -0.03
N VAL A 395 -13.46 3.80 1.12
CA VAL A 395 -13.96 3.19 2.37
C VAL A 395 -15.33 3.77 2.75
N ARG A 396 -15.54 5.07 2.61
CA ARG A 396 -16.84 5.71 2.89
C ARG A 396 -17.90 5.38 1.86
N SER A 397 -17.54 5.46 0.58
CA SER A 397 -18.49 5.31 -0.54
C SER A 397 -18.78 3.86 -0.92
N ARG A 398 -17.92 2.92 -0.49
CA ARG A 398 -17.93 1.52 -0.93
C ARG A 398 -17.71 1.35 -2.44
N GLN A 399 -17.12 2.36 -3.11
CA GLN A 399 -16.70 2.27 -4.50
C GLN A 399 -15.30 1.67 -4.60
N ALA A 400 -14.97 1.10 -5.77
CA ALA A 400 -13.64 0.56 -6.01
C ALA A 400 -12.56 1.66 -5.97
N PRO A 401 -11.43 1.43 -5.30
CA PRO A 401 -10.33 2.37 -5.27
C PRO A 401 -9.51 2.34 -6.57
N LEU A 402 -8.56 3.28 -6.72
CA LEU A 402 -7.71 3.37 -7.91
C LEU A 402 -6.82 2.15 -8.15
N ALA A 403 -6.41 1.48 -7.10
CA ALA A 403 -5.56 0.30 -7.15
C ALA A 403 -6.14 -0.84 -6.31
N PRO A 404 -7.27 -1.44 -6.73
CA PRO A 404 -7.88 -2.56 -6.02
C PRO A 404 -6.99 -3.81 -6.10
N ALA A 405 -7.30 -4.81 -5.28
CA ALA A 405 -6.53 -6.05 -5.18
C ALA A 405 -6.34 -6.78 -6.53
N ASP A 406 -7.34 -6.74 -7.41
CA ASP A 406 -7.25 -7.40 -8.72
C ASP A 406 -6.18 -6.76 -9.61
N ILE A 407 -6.20 -5.43 -9.74
CA ILE A 407 -5.21 -4.67 -10.50
C ILE A 407 -3.80 -4.80 -9.87
N GLY A 408 -3.72 -4.64 -8.54
CA GLY A 408 -2.45 -4.80 -7.82
C GLY A 408 -1.85 -6.19 -7.98
N HIS A 409 -2.68 -7.24 -7.99
CA HIS A 409 -2.24 -8.60 -8.23
C HIS A 409 -1.66 -8.78 -9.65
N ARG A 410 -2.30 -8.24 -10.68
CA ARG A 410 -1.83 -8.39 -12.08
C ARG A 410 -0.47 -7.73 -12.31
N SER A 411 -0.28 -6.51 -11.86
CA SER A 411 1.01 -5.83 -11.97
C SER A 411 2.10 -6.49 -11.12
N ASN A 412 1.75 -6.95 -9.92
CA ASN A 412 2.66 -7.67 -9.04
C ASN A 412 3.06 -9.05 -9.62
N SER A 413 2.12 -9.79 -10.22
CA SER A 413 2.40 -11.08 -10.88
C SER A 413 3.39 -10.92 -12.03
N ALA A 414 3.27 -9.86 -12.84
CA ALA A 414 4.23 -9.57 -13.89
C ALA A 414 5.66 -9.34 -13.34
N CYS A 415 5.79 -8.70 -12.19
CA CYS A 415 7.07 -8.55 -11.49
C CYS A 415 7.60 -9.90 -10.99
N ILE A 416 6.75 -10.73 -10.38
CA ILE A 416 7.14 -12.03 -9.81
C ILE A 416 7.55 -13.00 -10.91
N VAL A 417 6.81 -13.13 -12.01
CA VAL A 417 7.19 -14.02 -13.12
C VAL A 417 8.48 -13.57 -13.79
N SER A 418 8.75 -12.24 -13.81
CA SER A 418 10.04 -11.70 -14.24
C SER A 418 11.18 -12.15 -13.33
N TRP A 419 10.99 -12.07 -12.01
CA TRP A 419 11.96 -12.56 -11.05
C TRP A 419 12.21 -14.06 -11.19
N ILE A 420 11.17 -14.88 -11.37
CA ILE A 420 11.30 -16.33 -11.58
C ILE A 420 12.14 -16.63 -12.84
N SER A 421 11.84 -15.95 -13.96
CA SER A 421 12.63 -16.12 -15.18
C SER A 421 14.09 -15.71 -15.00
N MET A 422 14.37 -14.60 -14.27
CA MET A 422 15.73 -14.19 -13.92
C MET A 422 16.47 -15.25 -13.09
N LYS A 423 15.78 -15.88 -12.13
CA LYS A 423 16.34 -16.93 -11.26
C LYS A 423 16.71 -18.20 -12.04
N LEU A 424 15.83 -18.59 -12.94
CA LEU A 424 16.02 -19.79 -13.77
C LEU A 424 16.93 -19.51 -14.98
N GLY A 425 17.14 -18.25 -15.35
CA GLY A 425 18.02 -17.82 -16.46
C GLY A 425 17.56 -18.30 -17.83
N ARG A 426 16.26 -18.52 -18.03
CA ARG A 426 15.66 -19.04 -19.27
C ARG A 426 14.29 -18.44 -19.54
N PRO A 427 13.86 -18.43 -20.83
CA PRO A 427 12.52 -17.98 -21.17
C PRO A 427 11.44 -18.94 -20.62
N LEU A 428 10.31 -18.35 -20.23
CA LEU A 428 9.14 -19.04 -19.68
C LEU A 428 7.87 -18.56 -20.38
N ASP A 429 6.99 -19.49 -20.74
CA ASP A 429 5.66 -19.18 -21.25
C ASP A 429 4.66 -19.15 -20.08
N TRP A 430 3.90 -18.08 -19.99
CA TRP A 430 2.97 -17.79 -18.89
C TRP A 430 1.52 -17.76 -19.39
N ASP A 431 0.67 -18.59 -18.81
CA ASP A 431 -0.78 -18.51 -19.00
C ASP A 431 -1.37 -17.52 -17.97
N VAL A 432 -1.68 -16.31 -18.44
CA VAL A 432 -2.23 -15.23 -17.62
C VAL A 432 -3.56 -15.62 -16.97
N LYS A 433 -4.37 -16.46 -17.63
CA LYS A 433 -5.70 -16.85 -17.14
C LYS A 433 -5.61 -17.96 -16.10
N ALA A 434 -4.77 -18.96 -16.37
CA ALA A 434 -4.51 -20.05 -15.43
C ALA A 434 -3.57 -19.64 -14.29
N GLU A 435 -2.85 -18.54 -14.45
CA GLU A 435 -1.83 -18.03 -13.53
C GLU A 435 -0.76 -19.07 -13.22
N ARG A 436 -0.26 -19.72 -14.29
CA ARG A 436 0.75 -20.79 -14.26
C ARG A 436 1.67 -20.73 -15.46
N PHE A 437 2.89 -21.21 -15.28
CA PHE A 437 3.81 -21.46 -16.41
C PHE A 437 3.38 -22.69 -17.19
N VAL A 438 3.44 -22.59 -18.51
CA VAL A 438 2.99 -23.65 -19.42
C VAL A 438 4.07 -24.72 -19.50
N GLY A 439 3.74 -25.93 -19.03
CA GLY A 439 4.63 -27.10 -19.16
C GLY A 439 5.95 -27.00 -18.39
N ASP A 440 6.00 -26.21 -17.29
CA ASP A 440 7.23 -25.95 -16.53
C ASP A 440 6.99 -26.12 -15.02
N ASP A 441 7.20 -27.33 -14.52
CA ASP A 441 6.94 -27.65 -13.11
C ASP A 441 7.93 -26.97 -12.15
N GLU A 442 9.20 -26.77 -12.57
CA GLU A 442 10.19 -26.06 -11.77
C GLU A 442 9.77 -24.59 -11.56
N ALA A 443 9.43 -23.89 -12.63
CA ALA A 443 8.94 -22.53 -12.54
C ALA A 443 7.62 -22.44 -11.74
N ASN A 444 6.71 -23.42 -11.92
CA ASN A 444 5.46 -23.48 -11.16
C ASN A 444 5.67 -23.71 -9.66
N SER A 445 6.72 -24.44 -9.27
CA SER A 445 7.04 -24.61 -7.84
C SER A 445 7.45 -23.30 -7.16
N MET A 446 7.92 -22.32 -7.92
CA MET A 446 8.32 -20.99 -7.41
C MET A 446 7.16 -19.99 -7.31
N LEU A 447 5.95 -20.36 -7.73
CA LEU A 447 4.76 -19.54 -7.58
C LEU A 447 4.25 -19.48 -6.13
N SER A 448 4.78 -20.34 -5.28
CA SER A 448 4.53 -20.41 -3.84
C SER A 448 5.83 -20.46 -3.05
N ARG A 449 5.73 -20.40 -1.73
CA ARG A 449 6.88 -20.58 -0.82
C ARG A 449 6.51 -21.43 0.38
N PRO A 450 7.50 -22.06 1.05
CA PRO A 450 7.31 -22.61 2.39
C PRO A 450 6.88 -21.51 3.37
N GLU A 451 6.10 -21.89 4.37
CA GLU A 451 5.68 -20.99 5.45
C GLU A 451 5.97 -21.65 6.79
N ARG A 452 6.61 -20.92 7.69
CA ARG A 452 6.88 -21.35 9.06
C ARG A 452 5.61 -21.24 9.91
N SER A 453 5.13 -22.37 10.45
CA SER A 453 3.99 -22.37 11.38
C SER A 453 4.32 -21.56 12.66
N PRO A 454 3.36 -20.78 13.21
CA PRO A 454 1.95 -20.64 12.83
C PRO A 454 1.67 -19.47 11.86
N TYR A 455 2.66 -19.01 11.13
CA TYR A 455 2.59 -17.85 10.26
C TYR A 455 2.26 -18.23 8.80
N GLY A 456 1.88 -17.23 8.00
CA GLY A 456 1.57 -17.38 6.60
C GLY A 456 0.08 -17.60 6.31
N ILE A 457 -0.27 -17.52 5.01
CA ILE A 457 -1.68 -17.60 4.59
C ILE A 457 -2.31 -18.96 4.80
N LYS A 458 -1.50 -20.03 4.79
CA LYS A 458 -1.96 -21.42 5.00
C LYS A 458 -2.47 -21.68 6.41
N HIS A 459 -2.05 -20.86 7.37
CA HIS A 459 -2.42 -20.99 8.78
C HIS A 459 -3.57 -20.06 9.19
N LEU A 460 -3.98 -19.10 8.35
CA LEU A 460 -5.08 -18.18 8.66
C LEU A 460 -6.44 -18.88 8.80
N ALA A 461 -6.66 -19.98 8.09
CA ALA A 461 -7.91 -20.75 8.16
C ALA A 461 -8.01 -21.64 9.43
N GLN A 462 -6.95 -21.71 10.24
CA GLN A 462 -6.86 -22.54 11.44
C GLN A 462 -6.89 -21.70 12.74
N ALA A 463 -6.94 -20.36 12.64
CA ALA A 463 -6.86 -19.43 13.77
C ALA A 463 -8.25 -18.85 14.14
#